data_332d2f2003779503680bb012e6cbb8f5
#
_entry.id   332d2f2003779503680bb012e6cbb8f5
#
_cell.length_a   1.000
_cell.length_b   1.000
_cell.length_c   1.000
_cell.angle_alpha   90.00
_cell.angle_beta   90.00
_cell.angle_gamma   90.00
#
_symmetry.space_group_name_H-M   'P 1'
#
loop_
_entity.id
_entity.type
_entity.pdbx_description
1 polymer ?
#
loop_
_entity_poly.entity_id
_entity_poly.type
_entity_poly.pdbx_seq_one_letter_code
_entity_poly.pdbx_strand_id
1 'polypeptide(L)'
;MQSQDFHKLLEQRRTFFCYSGLLSEDVLSTFSGIVREQVNEMEDDAEITKRVFGIFVEQAQNVIRYSKERIATGGTGTVAISRAEDGFLVEAINPMDEKNVEDLRQNLAELKAMDSKDLRKASKQRLRDGPPEGSKGAGLGFIEMARKADRFEFDFVGSTELLFVFKVWIKDASS
;
A
#
# COMPACT_ATOMS: atom_id res chain seq x y z
N MET A 1 1.77 -7.24 24.81
CA MET A 1 0.38 -7.09 24.29
C MET A 1 -0.33 -8.42 24.49
N GLN A 2 -1.44 -8.45 25.22
CA GLN A 2 -2.23 -9.66 25.39
C GLN A 2 -3.11 -9.91 24.16
N SER A 3 -3.52 -11.16 23.92
CA SER A 3 -4.36 -11.52 22.76
C SER A 3 -5.65 -10.71 22.67
N GLN A 4 -6.25 -10.37 23.81
CA GLN A 4 -7.42 -9.49 23.88
C GLN A 4 -7.15 -8.06 23.41
N ASP A 5 -5.95 -7.52 23.69
CA ASP A 5 -5.58 -6.18 23.24
C ASP A 5 -5.42 -6.13 21.72
N PHE A 6 -4.85 -7.19 21.14
CA PHE A 6 -4.70 -7.32 19.69
C PHE A 6 -6.07 -7.40 18.98
N HIS A 7 -6.97 -8.24 19.49
CA HIS A 7 -8.34 -8.34 18.93
C HIS A 7 -9.06 -7.00 18.99
N LYS A 8 -9.06 -6.34 20.16
CA LYS A 8 -9.68 -5.01 20.34
C LYS A 8 -9.08 -3.95 19.41
N LEU A 9 -7.76 -4.00 19.18
CA LEU A 9 -7.11 -3.07 18.25
C LEU A 9 -7.64 -3.23 16.83
N LEU A 10 -7.74 -4.46 16.33
CA LEU A 10 -8.28 -4.74 14.99
C LEU A 10 -9.76 -4.34 14.90
N GLU A 11 -10.55 -4.63 15.94
CA GLU A 11 -11.97 -4.25 16.02
C GLU A 11 -12.16 -2.73 16.01
N GLN A 12 -11.42 -1.98 16.85
CA GLN A 12 -11.46 -0.53 16.88
C GLN A 12 -11.06 0.11 15.55
N ARG A 13 -10.11 -0.48 14.86
CA ARG A 13 -9.68 -0.06 13.53
C ARG A 13 -10.62 -0.54 12.42
N ARG A 14 -11.62 -1.38 12.76
CA ARG A 14 -12.53 -2.02 11.79
C ARG A 14 -11.74 -2.74 10.69
N THR A 15 -10.64 -3.41 11.08
CA THR A 15 -9.74 -4.13 10.16
C THR A 15 -10.37 -5.48 9.82
N PHE A 16 -10.70 -5.71 8.58
CA PHE A 16 -11.29 -6.95 8.10
C PHE A 16 -10.27 -7.86 7.37
N PHE A 17 -9.16 -7.30 6.92
CA PHE A 17 -8.04 -8.07 6.37
C PHE A 17 -6.73 -7.58 7.00
N CYS A 18 -5.91 -8.50 7.47
CA CYS A 18 -4.56 -8.22 7.96
C CYS A 18 -3.67 -9.45 7.75
N TYR A 19 -2.58 -9.27 7.04
CA TYR A 19 -1.54 -10.27 6.92
C TYR A 19 -0.20 -9.68 7.35
N SER A 20 0.54 -10.42 8.16
CA SER A 20 1.90 -10.05 8.60
C SER A 20 2.82 -11.26 8.47
N GLY A 21 3.92 -11.09 7.76
CA GLY A 21 4.90 -12.17 7.51
C GLY A 21 5.53 -12.08 6.13
N LEU A 22 6.01 -13.21 5.63
CA LEU A 22 6.62 -13.30 4.30
C LEU A 22 5.53 -13.23 3.21
N LEU A 23 5.53 -12.15 2.44
CA LEU A 23 4.72 -11.99 1.24
C LEU A 23 5.50 -12.48 0.01
N SER A 24 4.86 -13.31 -0.80
CA SER A 24 5.32 -13.76 -2.12
C SER A 24 4.22 -13.53 -3.16
N GLU A 25 4.53 -13.67 -4.45
CA GLU A 25 3.52 -13.58 -5.51
C GLU A 25 2.42 -14.66 -5.35
N ASP A 26 2.78 -15.87 -4.88
CA ASP A 26 1.82 -16.95 -4.62
C ASP A 26 0.87 -16.61 -3.45
N VAL A 27 1.42 -16.05 -2.36
CA VAL A 27 0.64 -15.57 -1.21
C VAL A 27 -0.29 -14.45 -1.62
N LEU A 28 0.21 -13.47 -2.38
CA LEU A 28 -0.58 -12.37 -2.92
C LEU A 28 -1.70 -12.88 -3.83
N SER A 29 -1.40 -13.83 -4.73
CA SER A 29 -2.41 -14.44 -5.61
C SER A 29 -3.53 -15.12 -4.80
N THR A 30 -3.16 -15.87 -3.76
CA THR A 30 -4.13 -16.54 -2.87
C THR A 30 -5.06 -15.54 -2.16
N PHE A 31 -4.51 -14.45 -1.61
CA PHE A 31 -5.30 -13.44 -0.91
C PHE A 31 -6.13 -12.54 -1.83
N SER A 32 -5.72 -12.41 -3.08
CA SER A 32 -6.39 -11.53 -4.05
C SER A 32 -7.87 -11.84 -4.23
N GLY A 33 -8.25 -13.13 -4.27
CA GLY A 33 -9.65 -13.55 -4.35
C GLY A 33 -10.42 -13.17 -3.10
N ILE A 34 -9.88 -13.50 -1.92
CA ILE A 34 -10.50 -13.23 -0.61
C ILE A 34 -10.72 -11.74 -0.39
N VAL A 35 -9.70 -10.92 -0.64
CA VAL A 35 -9.79 -9.46 -0.47
C VAL A 35 -10.85 -8.87 -1.39
N ARG A 36 -10.89 -9.29 -2.66
CA ARG A 36 -11.90 -8.80 -3.61
C ARG A 36 -13.31 -9.14 -3.18
N GLU A 37 -13.54 -10.37 -2.73
CA GLU A 37 -14.85 -10.82 -2.24
C GLU A 37 -15.30 -10.00 -1.02
N GLN A 38 -14.43 -9.87 -0.01
CA GLN A 38 -14.75 -9.10 1.20
C GLN A 38 -15.03 -7.62 0.91
N VAL A 39 -14.28 -6.98 -0.01
CA VAL A 39 -14.56 -5.59 -0.38
C VAL A 39 -15.89 -5.48 -1.14
N ASN A 40 -16.21 -6.41 -2.05
CA ASN A 40 -17.49 -6.45 -2.75
C ASN A 40 -18.70 -6.64 -1.81
N GLU A 41 -18.53 -7.36 -0.71
CA GLU A 41 -19.59 -7.51 0.31
C GLU A 41 -19.86 -6.21 1.10
N MET A 42 -18.90 -5.30 1.13
CA MET A 42 -18.97 -4.05 1.90
C MET A 42 -19.24 -2.82 1.03
N GLU A 43 -19.11 -2.95 -0.28
CA GLU A 43 -19.16 -1.83 -1.23
C GLU A 43 -19.82 -2.27 -2.55
N ASP A 44 -20.91 -1.59 -2.90
CA ASP A 44 -21.67 -1.87 -4.14
C ASP A 44 -21.04 -1.21 -5.38
N ASP A 45 -20.22 -0.16 -5.20
CA ASP A 45 -19.55 0.52 -6.30
C ASP A 45 -18.31 -0.27 -6.78
N ALA A 46 -18.45 -0.84 -7.98
CA ALA A 46 -17.40 -1.64 -8.61
C ALA A 46 -16.09 -0.83 -8.87
N GLU A 47 -16.16 0.49 -9.04
CA GLU A 47 -14.96 1.31 -9.24
C GLU A 47 -14.21 1.50 -7.92
N ILE A 48 -14.90 1.66 -6.79
CA ILE A 48 -14.30 1.72 -5.46
C ILE A 48 -13.64 0.38 -5.14
N THR A 49 -14.35 -0.75 -5.32
CA THR A 49 -13.78 -2.09 -5.16
C THR A 49 -12.50 -2.27 -5.97
N LYS A 50 -12.51 -1.86 -7.22
CA LYS A 50 -11.35 -1.94 -8.11
C LYS A 50 -10.18 -1.05 -7.65
N ARG A 51 -10.48 0.15 -7.11
CA ARG A 51 -9.47 1.04 -6.54
C ARG A 51 -8.83 0.43 -5.29
N VAL A 52 -9.64 -0.03 -4.32
CA VAL A 52 -9.17 -0.68 -3.09
C VAL A 52 -8.31 -1.89 -3.39
N PHE A 53 -8.82 -2.79 -4.24
CA PHE A 53 -8.09 -3.99 -4.65
C PHE A 53 -6.78 -3.65 -5.39
N GLY A 54 -6.82 -2.70 -6.32
CA GLY A 54 -5.61 -2.28 -7.04
C GLY A 54 -4.54 -1.69 -6.13
N ILE A 55 -4.93 -0.90 -5.11
CA ILE A 55 -3.99 -0.35 -4.11
C ILE A 55 -3.44 -1.45 -3.21
N PHE A 56 -4.27 -2.40 -2.78
CA PHE A 56 -3.82 -3.57 -2.02
C PHE A 56 -2.72 -4.35 -2.76
N VAL A 57 -2.94 -4.65 -4.04
CA VAL A 57 -1.96 -5.37 -4.87
C VAL A 57 -0.64 -4.59 -5.00
N GLU A 58 -0.71 -3.29 -5.28
CA GLU A 58 0.50 -2.44 -5.39
C GLU A 58 1.27 -2.36 -4.07
N GLN A 59 0.58 -2.23 -2.94
CA GLN A 59 1.23 -2.21 -1.62
C GLN A 59 1.89 -3.56 -1.29
N ALA A 60 1.20 -4.67 -1.52
CA ALA A 60 1.76 -5.99 -1.32
C ALA A 60 3.00 -6.24 -2.21
N GLN A 61 2.94 -5.84 -3.48
CA GLN A 61 4.10 -5.90 -4.37
C GLN A 61 5.25 -5.00 -3.93
N ASN A 62 4.97 -3.84 -3.33
CA ASN A 62 6.02 -3.01 -2.75
C ASN A 62 6.71 -3.70 -1.56
N VAL A 63 5.97 -4.38 -0.68
CA VAL A 63 6.56 -5.20 0.38
C VAL A 63 7.44 -6.31 -0.21
N ILE A 64 6.95 -7.06 -1.19
CA ILE A 64 7.69 -8.14 -1.86
C ILE A 64 9.02 -7.63 -2.43
N ARG A 65 9.01 -6.44 -3.06
CA ARG A 65 10.16 -5.91 -3.82
C ARG A 65 11.15 -5.11 -2.97
N TYR A 66 10.67 -4.40 -1.95
CA TYR A 66 11.43 -3.35 -1.27
C TYR A 66 11.66 -3.58 0.20
N SER A 67 11.06 -4.59 0.83
CA SER A 67 11.39 -4.94 2.20
C SER A 67 12.89 -5.22 2.35
N LYS A 68 13.51 -4.70 3.41
CA LYS A 68 14.89 -5.03 3.79
C LYS A 68 15.04 -6.52 4.08
N GLU A 69 14.02 -7.11 4.71
CA GLU A 69 13.94 -8.53 4.99
C GLU A 69 13.34 -9.28 3.79
N ARG A 70 14.19 -9.65 2.86
CA ARG A 70 13.79 -10.38 1.64
C ARG A 70 14.53 -11.70 1.49
N ILE A 71 13.80 -12.67 0.92
CA ILE A 71 14.35 -13.88 0.31
C ILE A 71 14.09 -13.86 -1.20
N ALA A 72 14.57 -14.88 -1.92
CA ALA A 72 14.41 -14.95 -3.38
C ALA A 72 12.94 -14.88 -3.85
N THR A 73 12.01 -15.38 -3.04
CA THR A 73 10.58 -15.52 -3.39
C THR A 73 9.68 -14.44 -2.80
N GLY A 74 10.17 -13.54 -1.93
CA GLY A 74 9.31 -12.55 -1.31
C GLY A 74 9.98 -11.61 -0.31
N GLY A 75 9.20 -10.77 0.34
CA GLY A 75 9.62 -9.83 1.37
C GLY A 75 8.74 -9.89 2.60
N THR A 76 9.33 -9.67 3.79
CA THR A 76 8.59 -9.62 5.06
C THR A 76 7.93 -8.25 5.24
N GLY A 77 6.68 -8.25 5.67
CA GLY A 77 5.94 -7.02 5.99
C GLY A 77 4.51 -7.31 6.41
N THR A 78 3.77 -6.24 6.62
CA THR A 78 2.35 -6.27 6.97
C THR A 78 1.54 -5.53 5.92
N VAL A 79 0.41 -6.08 5.50
CA VAL A 79 -0.61 -5.39 4.71
C VAL A 79 -1.95 -5.55 5.41
N ALA A 80 -2.68 -4.45 5.59
CA ALA A 80 -3.98 -4.44 6.24
C ALA A 80 -4.99 -3.60 5.46
N ILE A 81 -6.27 -3.98 5.55
CA ILE A 81 -7.40 -3.23 5.00
C ILE A 81 -8.43 -3.05 6.11
N SER A 82 -8.84 -1.81 6.30
CA SER A 82 -9.81 -1.40 7.33
C SER A 82 -10.94 -0.59 6.71
N ARG A 83 -12.13 -0.71 7.28
CA ARG A 83 -13.26 0.17 6.95
C ARG A 83 -13.09 1.50 7.70
N ALA A 84 -12.88 2.60 6.99
CA ALA A 84 -12.86 3.95 7.54
C ALA A 84 -14.29 4.51 7.67
N GLU A 85 -14.46 5.71 8.24
CA GLU A 85 -15.78 6.34 8.37
C GLU A 85 -16.41 6.65 7.02
N ASP A 86 -15.59 7.10 6.08
CA ASP A 86 -15.98 7.56 4.75
C ASP A 86 -15.37 6.74 3.61
N GLY A 87 -15.06 5.45 3.86
CA GLY A 87 -14.49 4.59 2.84
C GLY A 87 -13.57 3.49 3.37
N PHE A 88 -12.42 3.32 2.75
CA PHE A 88 -11.43 2.29 3.07
C PHE A 88 -10.05 2.88 3.35
N LEU A 89 -9.33 2.24 4.27
CA LEU A 89 -7.91 2.45 4.50
C LEU A 89 -7.15 1.18 4.10
N VAL A 90 -6.21 1.30 3.17
CA VAL A 90 -5.24 0.26 2.85
C VAL A 90 -3.87 0.70 3.38
N GLU A 91 -3.23 -0.13 4.19
CA GLU A 91 -1.98 0.18 4.86
C GLU A 91 -0.95 -0.93 4.64
N ALA A 92 0.30 -0.53 4.36
CA ALA A 92 1.43 -1.45 4.34
C ALA A 92 2.55 -0.97 5.26
N ILE A 93 3.23 -1.92 5.89
CA ILE A 93 4.37 -1.68 6.78
C ILE A 93 5.45 -2.71 6.43
N ASN A 94 6.66 -2.27 6.18
CA ASN A 94 7.77 -3.18 5.96
C ASN A 94 9.11 -2.63 6.47
N PRO A 95 10.03 -3.49 6.89
CA PRO A 95 11.40 -3.11 7.21
C PRO A 95 12.09 -2.46 6.01
N MET A 96 12.88 -1.40 6.27
CA MET A 96 13.54 -0.62 5.22
C MET A 96 15.00 -0.32 5.55
N ASP A 97 15.85 -0.25 4.52
CA ASP A 97 17.23 0.22 4.65
C ASP A 97 17.27 1.75 4.77
N GLU A 98 18.03 2.25 5.76
CA GLU A 98 18.22 3.69 6.00
C GLU A 98 18.72 4.45 4.77
N LYS A 99 19.58 3.82 3.96
CA LYS A 99 20.14 4.42 2.74
C LYS A 99 19.11 4.82 1.69
N ASN A 100 17.90 4.24 1.73
CA ASN A 100 16.86 4.49 0.75
C ASN A 100 15.79 5.49 1.26
N VAL A 101 15.89 5.92 2.52
CA VAL A 101 14.86 6.75 3.18
C VAL A 101 14.73 8.11 2.53
N GLU A 102 15.87 8.80 2.35
CA GLU A 102 15.83 10.19 1.87
C GLU A 102 15.30 10.29 0.45
N ASP A 103 15.77 9.41 -0.45
CA ASP A 103 15.29 9.37 -1.84
C ASP A 103 13.79 9.03 -1.90
N LEU A 104 13.34 8.05 -1.09
CA LEU A 104 11.92 7.69 -1.06
C LEU A 104 11.07 8.80 -0.45
N ARG A 105 11.54 9.45 0.62
CA ARG A 105 10.86 10.59 1.26
C ARG A 105 10.65 11.72 0.28
N GLN A 106 11.71 12.11 -0.44
CA GLN A 106 11.64 13.17 -1.45
C GLN A 106 10.65 12.81 -2.57
N ASN A 107 10.77 11.61 -3.13
CA ASN A 107 9.88 11.15 -4.19
C ASN A 107 8.40 11.14 -3.77
N LEU A 108 8.09 10.66 -2.56
CA LEU A 108 6.72 10.64 -2.05
C LEU A 108 6.19 12.03 -1.71
N ALA A 109 7.04 12.94 -1.22
CA ALA A 109 6.68 14.33 -0.99
C ALA A 109 6.35 15.05 -2.30
N GLU A 110 7.13 14.81 -3.37
CA GLU A 110 6.84 15.34 -4.72
C GLU A 110 5.49 14.81 -5.24
N LEU A 111 5.23 13.50 -5.12
CA LEU A 111 3.94 12.93 -5.51
C LEU A 111 2.76 13.52 -4.72
N LYS A 112 2.95 13.79 -3.42
CA LYS A 112 1.93 14.39 -2.57
C LYS A 112 1.59 15.84 -2.94
N ALA A 113 2.54 16.53 -3.56
CA ALA A 113 2.35 17.91 -4.05
C ALA A 113 1.71 18.00 -5.46
N MET A 114 1.64 16.87 -6.20
CA MET A 114 1.08 16.83 -7.55
C MET A 114 -0.46 16.83 -7.53
N ASP A 115 -1.04 17.55 -8.47
CA ASP A 115 -2.47 17.44 -8.76
C ASP A 115 -2.79 16.21 -9.64
N SER A 116 -4.08 15.93 -9.84
CA SER A 116 -4.54 14.79 -10.65
C SER A 116 -4.05 14.82 -12.10
N LYS A 117 -3.81 16.01 -12.66
CA LYS A 117 -3.31 16.18 -14.05
C LYS A 117 -1.83 15.85 -14.11
N ASP A 118 -1.06 16.31 -13.13
CA ASP A 118 0.37 16.04 -13.02
C ASP A 118 0.65 14.57 -12.75
N LEU A 119 -0.13 13.92 -11.86
CA LEU A 119 -0.05 12.49 -11.62
C LEU A 119 -0.33 11.66 -12.88
N ARG A 120 -1.33 12.05 -13.70
CA ARG A 120 -1.61 11.40 -14.99
C ARG A 120 -0.46 11.57 -15.98
N LYS A 121 0.16 12.75 -16.02
CA LYS A 121 1.32 13.03 -16.87
C LYS A 121 2.54 12.21 -16.42
N ALA A 122 2.83 12.20 -15.12
CA ALA A 122 3.91 11.42 -14.52
C ALA A 122 3.76 9.91 -14.81
N SER A 123 2.54 9.35 -14.65
CA SER A 123 2.25 7.96 -14.99
C SER A 123 2.53 7.66 -16.47
N LYS A 124 2.03 8.49 -17.40
CA LYS A 124 2.27 8.31 -18.84
C LYS A 124 3.76 8.41 -19.19
N GLN A 125 4.47 9.35 -18.58
CA GLN A 125 5.91 9.52 -18.79
C GLN A 125 6.66 8.28 -18.32
N ARG A 126 6.38 7.80 -17.09
CA ARG A 126 7.02 6.62 -16.53
C ARG A 126 6.77 5.36 -17.35
N LEU A 127 5.58 5.20 -17.93
CA LEU A 127 5.26 4.08 -18.81
C LEU A 127 6.05 4.12 -20.13
N ARG A 128 6.39 5.31 -20.64
CA ARG A 128 7.20 5.47 -21.86
C ARG A 128 8.68 5.25 -21.62
N ASP A 129 9.20 5.81 -20.52
CA ASP A 129 10.64 5.82 -20.22
C ASP A 129 11.11 4.50 -19.60
N GLY A 130 10.17 3.70 -19.06
CA GLY A 130 10.50 2.49 -18.30
C GLY A 130 11.04 2.82 -16.89
N PRO A 131 11.47 1.81 -16.13
CA PRO A 131 12.09 2.01 -14.83
C PRO A 131 13.47 2.68 -15.01
N PRO A 132 13.87 3.60 -14.08
CA PRO A 132 15.22 4.16 -14.09
C PRO A 132 16.28 3.05 -14.00
N GLU A 133 17.45 3.27 -14.61
CA GLU A 133 18.57 2.35 -14.50
C GLU A 133 18.89 2.07 -13.01
N GLY A 134 18.99 0.79 -12.65
CA GLY A 134 19.23 0.35 -11.27
C GLY A 134 18.00 0.36 -10.33
N SER A 135 16.85 0.87 -10.76
CA SER A 135 15.62 0.77 -9.99
C SER A 135 14.86 -0.50 -10.33
N LYS A 136 14.43 -1.24 -9.31
CA LYS A 136 13.62 -2.48 -9.46
C LYS A 136 12.15 -2.19 -9.81
N GLY A 137 11.88 -1.15 -10.63
CA GLY A 137 10.52 -0.72 -10.99
C GLY A 137 9.91 0.30 -10.03
N ALA A 138 10.72 0.89 -9.12
CA ALA A 138 10.27 1.88 -8.15
C ALA A 138 9.73 3.14 -8.84
N GLY A 139 8.56 3.55 -8.43
CA GLY A 139 7.94 4.81 -8.82
C GLY A 139 6.60 4.66 -9.52
N LEU A 140 6.41 3.71 -10.44
CA LEU A 140 5.10 3.58 -11.10
C LEU A 140 4.00 3.15 -10.11
N GLY A 141 4.28 2.20 -9.20
CA GLY A 141 3.32 1.74 -8.20
C GLY A 141 2.86 2.87 -7.27
N PHE A 142 3.78 3.71 -6.78
CA PHE A 142 3.41 4.87 -5.97
C PHE A 142 2.62 5.92 -6.74
N ILE A 143 2.96 6.19 -8.01
CA ILE A 143 2.19 7.09 -8.87
C ILE A 143 0.77 6.53 -9.10
N GLU A 144 0.63 5.24 -9.38
CA GLU A 144 -0.67 4.60 -9.59
C GLU A 144 -1.52 4.58 -8.31
N MET A 145 -0.91 4.33 -7.14
CA MET A 145 -1.61 4.46 -5.86
C MET A 145 -2.05 5.91 -5.59
N ALA A 146 -1.17 6.90 -5.79
CA ALA A 146 -1.50 8.32 -5.65
C ALA A 146 -2.65 8.75 -6.58
N ARG A 147 -2.72 8.21 -7.81
CA ARG A 147 -3.81 8.49 -8.76
C ARG A 147 -5.15 7.89 -8.36
N LYS A 148 -5.13 6.73 -7.68
CA LYS A 148 -6.33 6.01 -7.24
C LYS A 148 -6.79 6.43 -5.85
N ALA A 149 -5.92 7.07 -5.08
CA ALA A 149 -6.18 7.52 -3.73
C ALA A 149 -6.98 8.83 -3.69
N ASP A 150 -7.81 9.00 -2.68
CA ASP A 150 -8.33 10.31 -2.30
C ASP A 150 -7.34 11.03 -1.37
N ARG A 151 -6.59 10.25 -0.57
CA ARG A 151 -5.48 10.72 0.27
C ARG A 151 -4.48 9.61 0.47
N PHE A 152 -3.19 9.95 0.60
CA PHE A 152 -2.17 9.04 1.10
C PHE A 152 -1.25 9.72 2.10
N GLU A 153 -0.69 8.93 2.99
CA GLU A 153 0.31 9.33 3.98
C GLU A 153 1.43 8.31 4.02
N PHE A 154 2.61 8.75 4.41
CA PHE A 154 3.76 7.88 4.63
C PHE A 154 4.55 8.34 5.84
N ASP A 155 5.22 7.38 6.47
CA ASP A 155 6.09 7.64 7.60
C ASP A 155 7.25 6.64 7.64
N PHE A 156 8.31 7.00 8.36
CA PHE A 156 9.45 6.17 8.66
C PHE A 156 9.60 6.11 10.17
N VAL A 157 9.28 4.97 10.76
CA VAL A 157 9.16 4.80 12.20
C VAL A 157 10.09 3.71 12.73
N GLY A 158 10.44 3.80 14.00
CA GLY A 158 11.28 2.83 14.70
C GLY A 158 12.69 3.36 15.01
N SER A 159 13.22 2.92 16.15
CA SER A 159 14.55 3.30 16.63
C SER A 159 15.59 2.19 16.53
N THR A 160 15.15 0.93 16.62
CA THR A 160 16.00 -0.27 16.48
C THR A 160 15.90 -0.90 15.11
N GLU A 161 14.73 -0.82 14.52
CA GLU A 161 14.44 -1.27 13.17
C GLU A 161 13.62 -0.20 12.48
N LEU A 162 14.09 0.24 11.33
CA LEU A 162 13.39 1.23 10.54
C LEU A 162 12.28 0.57 9.74
N LEU A 163 11.05 1.00 9.97
CA LEU A 163 9.85 0.57 9.27
C LEU A 163 9.34 1.70 8.37
N PHE A 164 9.09 1.39 7.12
CA PHE A 164 8.33 2.24 6.21
C PHE A 164 6.85 1.93 6.34
N VAL A 165 6.05 2.95 6.55
CA VAL A 165 4.58 2.89 6.67
C VAL A 165 3.98 3.68 5.52
N PHE A 166 3.07 3.07 4.77
CA PHE A 166 2.33 3.74 3.69
C PHE A 166 0.83 3.49 3.84
N LYS A 167 0.05 4.55 3.89
CA LYS A 167 -1.40 4.55 4.13
C LYS A 167 -2.12 5.21 2.97
N VAL A 168 -3.18 4.57 2.49
CA VAL A 168 -3.99 5.09 1.39
C VAL A 168 -5.47 5.03 1.76
N TRP A 169 -6.15 6.16 1.65
CA TRP A 169 -7.59 6.28 1.86
C TRP A 169 -8.32 6.37 0.53
N ILE A 170 -9.40 5.61 0.41
CA ILE A 170 -10.34 5.59 -0.72
C ILE A 170 -11.71 5.89 -0.17
N LYS A 171 -12.34 6.98 -0.62
CA LYS A 171 -13.68 7.37 -0.20
C LYS A 171 -14.76 6.57 -0.91
N ASP A 172 -15.88 6.37 -0.22
CA ASP A 172 -17.11 5.85 -0.79
C ASP A 172 -17.69 6.84 -1.81
N ALA A 173 -18.49 6.35 -2.76
CA ALA A 173 -19.13 7.18 -3.77
C ALA A 173 -20.15 8.19 -3.20
N SER A 174 -20.63 7.95 -1.98
CA SER A 174 -21.65 8.76 -1.30
C SER A 174 -21.11 9.75 -0.27
N SER A 175 -19.79 9.91 -0.20
CA SER A 175 -19.09 10.78 0.79
C SER A 175 -18.61 12.09 0.20
#